data_cd79fd3586c6fd9a2efc6ff1eb46ba25
#
_entry.id   cd79fd3586c6fd9a2efc6ff1eb46ba25
#
_cell.length_a   1.000
_cell.length_b   1.000
_cell.length_c   1.000
_cell.angle_alpha   90.00
_cell.angle_beta   90.00
_cell.angle_gamma   90.00
#
_symmetry.space_group_name_H-M   'P 1'
#
loop_
_entity.id
_entity.type
_entity.pdbx_description
1 polymer ?
#
loop_
_entity_poly.entity_id
_entity_poly.type
_entity_poly.pdbx_seq_one_letter_code
_entity_poly.pdbx_strand_id
1 'polypeptide(L)'
;MNEFDLIRKYFTWPIKDPSVTLGVGDDAALFSLEQGYQLVTTTDTLTEGIHFGENAPAKDIAHKSLAVNLSDIAAMGAKAKYFTLAISLPKIDQSWLKEFSDSLRQLSERYEVSLIGGDTTRGPLNITITMIGIVESSKALTRSGAQPGDGVYVSGSIGDAGFCFWKLSNDFVPSNQELERLNCPIPRIELGLELKSLASACIDISDGLEQDLSHILKASSVGAVIEVEKIPISEALHVHIK
;
A
#
# COMPACT_ATOMS: atom_id res chain seq x y z
N MET A 1 13.87 -27.53 0.25
CA MET A 1 13.79 -26.51 1.30
C MET A 1 12.40 -26.63 1.88
N ASN A 2 12.29 -26.83 3.19
CA ASN A 2 10.99 -26.84 3.86
C ASN A 2 10.54 -25.41 4.18
N GLU A 3 9.31 -25.25 4.69
CA GLU A 3 8.70 -23.97 5.02
C GLU A 3 9.55 -23.16 6.01
N PHE A 4 9.98 -23.75 7.11
CA PHE A 4 10.78 -23.08 8.14
C PHE A 4 12.13 -22.60 7.61
N ASP A 5 12.78 -23.36 6.72
CA ASP A 5 14.02 -22.95 6.07
C ASP A 5 13.79 -21.77 5.14
N LEU A 6 12.63 -21.73 4.45
CA LEU A 6 12.22 -20.63 3.59
C LEU A 6 12.00 -19.37 4.43
N ILE A 7 11.20 -19.43 5.50
CA ILE A 7 10.92 -18.30 6.39
C ILE A 7 12.23 -17.75 6.96
N ARG A 8 13.07 -18.63 7.48
CA ARG A 8 14.37 -18.24 8.08
C ARG A 8 15.27 -17.56 7.07
N LYS A 9 15.32 -18.05 5.84
CA LYS A 9 16.23 -17.53 4.80
C LYS A 9 15.77 -16.20 4.20
N TYR A 10 14.47 -16.04 3.98
CA TYR A 10 13.94 -14.91 3.20
C TYR A 10 13.15 -13.89 4.00
N PHE A 11 12.56 -14.27 5.13
CA PHE A 11 11.64 -13.43 5.87
C PHE A 11 11.99 -13.21 7.35
N THR A 12 13.18 -13.64 7.80
CA THR A 12 13.68 -13.35 9.15
C THR A 12 14.77 -12.28 9.06
N TRP A 13 14.39 -11.05 9.39
CA TRP A 13 15.27 -9.88 9.35
C TRP A 13 15.46 -9.29 10.75
N PRO A 14 16.57 -8.57 11.01
CA PRO A 14 16.73 -7.84 12.26
C PRO A 14 15.64 -6.78 12.43
N ILE A 15 14.92 -6.84 13.55
CA ILE A 15 13.91 -5.84 13.91
C ILE A 15 14.63 -4.74 14.70
N LYS A 16 14.52 -3.48 14.23
CA LYS A 16 15.17 -2.32 14.84
C LYS A 16 14.29 -1.61 15.86
N ASP A 17 12.97 -1.82 15.80
CA ASP A 17 12.03 -1.17 16.72
C ASP A 17 12.07 -1.81 18.10
N PRO A 18 12.45 -1.04 19.15
CA PRO A 18 12.60 -1.58 20.50
C PRO A 18 11.27 -1.95 21.16
N SER A 19 10.15 -1.50 20.62
CA SER A 19 8.82 -1.90 21.12
C SER A 19 8.45 -3.34 20.76
N VAL A 20 9.13 -3.95 19.78
CA VAL A 20 8.95 -5.36 19.42
C VAL A 20 9.88 -6.21 20.29
N THR A 21 9.31 -7.00 21.17
CA THR A 21 10.05 -7.90 22.06
C THR A 21 10.16 -9.31 21.50
N LEU A 22 9.27 -9.70 20.59
CA LEU A 22 9.26 -10.99 19.90
C LEU A 22 8.73 -10.79 18.47
N GLY A 23 9.47 -11.25 17.47
CA GLY A 23 9.10 -11.15 16.05
C GLY A 23 8.96 -12.52 15.39
N VAL A 24 9.38 -12.62 14.12
CA VAL A 24 9.33 -13.86 13.33
C VAL A 24 10.11 -14.99 14.02
N GLY A 25 9.47 -16.15 14.16
CA GLY A 25 10.11 -17.38 14.67
C GLY A 25 9.42 -18.01 15.88
N ASP A 26 8.36 -17.41 16.37
CA ASP A 26 7.49 -17.97 17.41
C ASP A 26 6.04 -17.96 16.91
N ASP A 27 5.09 -18.49 17.71
CA ASP A 27 3.66 -18.60 17.34
C ASP A 27 3.00 -17.23 17.10
N ALA A 28 3.51 -16.17 17.75
CA ALA A 28 3.01 -14.80 17.59
C ALA A 28 4.11 -13.77 17.87
N ALA A 29 3.91 -12.57 17.34
CA ALA A 29 4.76 -11.43 17.67
C ALA A 29 4.27 -10.71 18.94
N LEU A 30 5.21 -10.15 19.73
CA LEU A 30 4.91 -9.33 20.89
C LEU A 30 5.48 -7.92 20.70
N PHE A 31 4.62 -6.92 20.84
CA PHE A 31 5.02 -5.51 20.81
C PHE A 31 4.22 -4.68 21.79
N SER A 32 4.79 -3.57 22.25
CA SER A 32 4.15 -2.65 23.19
C SER A 32 3.60 -1.42 22.48
N LEU A 33 2.45 -0.92 22.95
CA LEU A 33 1.86 0.34 22.52
C LEU A 33 2.06 1.40 23.60
N GLU A 34 2.53 2.58 23.20
CA GLU A 34 2.67 3.72 24.10
C GLU A 34 1.28 4.28 24.50
N GLN A 35 1.20 4.78 25.73
CA GLN A 35 -0.01 5.43 26.21
C GLN A 35 -0.31 6.71 25.39
N GLY A 36 -1.57 6.94 25.05
CA GLY A 36 -1.99 8.09 24.24
C GLY A 36 -2.03 7.83 22.74
N TYR A 37 -1.72 6.61 22.30
CA TYR A 37 -1.83 6.18 20.89
C TYR A 37 -2.93 5.15 20.68
N GLN A 38 -3.44 5.11 19.46
CA GLN A 38 -4.35 4.10 18.94
C GLN A 38 -3.66 3.30 17.83
N LEU A 39 -4.01 2.03 17.70
CA LEU A 39 -3.59 1.20 16.57
C LEU A 39 -4.47 1.50 15.35
N VAL A 40 -3.81 1.60 14.21
CA VAL A 40 -4.45 1.60 12.88
C VAL A 40 -4.01 0.33 12.19
N THR A 41 -4.95 -0.45 11.68
CA THR A 41 -4.63 -1.67 10.95
C THR A 41 -5.40 -1.73 9.64
N THR A 42 -4.71 -2.22 8.60
CA THR A 42 -5.31 -2.49 7.30
C THR A 42 -4.79 -3.81 6.76
N THR A 43 -5.50 -4.41 5.82
CA THR A 43 -5.09 -5.66 5.17
C THR A 43 -5.48 -5.65 3.71
N ASP A 44 -4.50 -5.86 2.85
CA ASP A 44 -4.69 -6.05 1.41
C ASP A 44 -4.17 -7.40 0.94
N THR A 45 -4.89 -7.96 -0.02
CA THR A 45 -4.54 -9.20 -0.69
C THR A 45 -4.35 -8.96 -2.17
N LEU A 46 -3.16 -9.27 -2.69
CA LEU A 46 -2.85 -9.22 -4.11
C LEU A 46 -2.80 -10.64 -4.69
N THR A 47 -3.59 -10.87 -5.74
CA THR A 47 -3.73 -12.17 -6.40
C THR A 47 -3.23 -12.09 -7.84
N GLU A 48 -2.46 -13.09 -8.27
CA GLU A 48 -2.02 -13.24 -9.65
C GLU A 48 -3.21 -13.30 -10.63
N GLY A 49 -3.08 -12.66 -11.77
CA GLY A 49 -4.13 -12.55 -12.78
C GLY A 49 -5.21 -11.51 -12.48
N ILE A 50 -5.22 -10.91 -11.27
CA ILE A 50 -6.17 -9.87 -10.86
C ILE A 50 -5.44 -8.55 -10.59
N HIS A 51 -4.50 -8.57 -9.67
CA HIS A 51 -3.79 -7.35 -9.20
C HIS A 51 -2.42 -7.19 -9.85
N PHE A 52 -1.87 -8.26 -10.41
CA PHE A 52 -0.63 -8.30 -11.20
C PHE A 52 -0.68 -9.47 -12.19
N GLY A 53 0.01 -9.31 -13.33
CA GLY A 53 0.05 -10.33 -14.38
C GLY A 53 0.93 -11.53 -14.02
N GLU A 54 0.73 -12.67 -14.67
CA GLU A 54 1.50 -13.93 -14.48
C GLU A 54 3.02 -13.77 -14.65
N ASN A 55 3.45 -12.78 -15.44
CA ASN A 55 4.87 -12.51 -15.71
C ASN A 55 5.38 -11.25 -14.99
N ALA A 56 4.66 -10.73 -14.00
CA ALA A 56 5.10 -9.57 -13.26
C ALA A 56 6.40 -9.89 -12.49
N PRO A 57 7.41 -9.01 -12.51
CA PRO A 57 8.64 -9.21 -11.76
C PRO A 57 8.37 -9.36 -10.25
N ALA A 58 9.04 -10.30 -9.61
CA ALA A 58 8.86 -10.57 -8.18
C ALA A 58 9.11 -9.31 -7.32
N LYS A 59 10.09 -8.48 -7.71
CA LYS A 59 10.38 -7.22 -7.04
C LYS A 59 9.21 -6.23 -7.09
N ASP A 60 8.51 -6.16 -8.23
CA ASP A 60 7.38 -5.23 -8.42
C ASP A 60 6.16 -5.71 -7.63
N ILE A 61 5.93 -7.04 -7.58
CA ILE A 61 4.88 -7.64 -6.75
C ILE A 61 5.13 -7.33 -5.28
N ALA A 62 6.36 -7.50 -4.80
CA ALA A 62 6.75 -7.20 -3.42
C ALA A 62 6.53 -5.71 -3.08
N HIS A 63 6.99 -4.82 -3.99
CA HIS A 63 6.82 -3.38 -3.83
C HIS A 63 5.34 -3.02 -3.72
N LYS A 64 4.53 -3.44 -4.70
CA LYS A 64 3.11 -3.13 -4.74
C LYS A 64 2.39 -3.64 -3.49
N SER A 65 2.66 -4.89 -3.07
CA SER A 65 2.01 -5.50 -1.92
C SER A 65 2.22 -4.71 -0.61
N LEU A 66 3.41 -4.15 -0.40
CA LEU A 66 3.67 -3.33 0.78
C LEU A 66 3.15 -1.90 0.61
N ALA A 67 3.31 -1.33 -0.59
CA ALA A 67 2.99 0.06 -0.87
C ALA A 67 1.50 0.37 -0.77
N VAL A 68 0.60 -0.54 -1.17
CA VAL A 68 -0.85 -0.33 -1.05
C VAL A 68 -1.28 -0.24 0.42
N ASN A 69 -0.78 -1.12 1.28
CA ASN A 69 -1.03 -1.05 2.72
C ASN A 69 -0.43 0.21 3.38
N LEU A 70 0.77 0.63 2.94
CA LEU A 70 1.35 1.91 3.38
C LEU A 70 0.49 3.10 2.95
N SER A 71 -0.19 3.02 1.80
CA SER A 71 -1.11 4.04 1.31
C SER A 71 -2.30 4.22 2.25
N ASP A 72 -2.92 3.12 2.71
CA ASP A 72 -4.00 3.16 3.70
C ASP A 72 -3.56 3.82 5.01
N ILE A 73 -2.37 3.45 5.50
CA ILE A 73 -1.82 4.04 6.73
C ILE A 73 -1.58 5.55 6.54
N ALA A 74 -1.09 5.96 5.36
CA ALA A 74 -0.92 7.38 5.02
C ALA A 74 -2.26 8.13 5.00
N ALA A 75 -3.31 7.53 4.41
CA ALA A 75 -4.65 8.12 4.35
C ALA A 75 -5.26 8.33 5.75
N MET A 76 -4.89 7.50 6.72
CA MET A 76 -5.29 7.64 8.13
C MET A 76 -4.43 8.64 8.91
N GLY A 77 -3.42 9.28 8.31
CA GLY A 77 -2.47 10.15 9.00
C GLY A 77 -1.66 9.43 10.07
N ALA A 78 -1.49 8.13 9.93
CA ALA A 78 -0.83 7.27 10.91
C ALA A 78 0.65 7.02 10.54
N LYS A 79 1.46 6.71 11.55
CA LYS A 79 2.82 6.23 11.35
C LYS A 79 2.79 4.71 11.22
N ALA A 80 3.19 4.20 10.05
CA ALA A 80 3.38 2.76 9.84
C ALA A 80 4.47 2.22 10.77
N LYS A 81 4.30 1.00 11.31
CA LYS A 81 5.23 0.41 12.29
C LYS A 81 5.58 -1.03 11.95
N TYR A 82 4.58 -1.89 11.78
CA TYR A 82 4.76 -3.33 11.64
C TYR A 82 3.89 -3.89 10.53
N PHE A 83 4.31 -5.02 9.99
CA PHE A 83 3.45 -5.79 9.10
C PHE A 83 3.66 -7.30 9.28
N THR A 84 2.63 -8.05 8.92
CA THR A 84 2.71 -9.50 8.73
C THR A 84 2.55 -9.82 7.26
N LEU A 85 3.16 -10.91 6.80
CA LEU A 85 3.10 -11.38 5.42
C LEU A 85 2.54 -12.81 5.39
N ALA A 86 1.36 -13.00 4.82
CA ALA A 86 0.88 -14.31 4.43
C ALA A 86 1.07 -14.49 2.92
N ILE A 87 1.84 -15.51 2.52
CA ILE A 87 2.17 -15.77 1.13
C ILE A 87 1.83 -17.21 0.73
N SER A 88 1.06 -17.37 -0.34
CA SER A 88 0.80 -18.64 -0.99
C SER A 88 1.63 -18.75 -2.26
N LEU A 89 2.35 -19.87 -2.42
CA LEU A 89 3.28 -20.10 -3.52
C LEU A 89 2.93 -21.38 -4.29
N PRO A 90 2.83 -21.35 -5.63
CA PRO A 90 2.57 -22.56 -6.42
C PRO A 90 3.76 -23.53 -6.39
N LYS A 91 4.97 -23.01 -6.29
CA LYS A 91 6.24 -23.73 -6.20
C LYS A 91 7.28 -22.92 -5.46
N ILE A 92 8.29 -23.58 -4.91
CA ILE A 92 9.46 -22.94 -4.33
C ILE A 92 10.45 -22.61 -5.45
N ASP A 93 10.54 -21.33 -5.83
CA ASP A 93 11.54 -20.81 -6.75
C ASP A 93 12.48 -19.86 -5.97
N GLN A 94 13.74 -20.27 -5.82
CA GLN A 94 14.70 -19.53 -5.00
C GLN A 94 15.09 -18.18 -5.59
N SER A 95 15.09 -18.06 -6.93
CA SER A 95 15.41 -16.79 -7.59
C SER A 95 14.28 -15.78 -7.41
N TRP A 96 13.05 -16.24 -7.61
CA TRP A 96 11.84 -15.45 -7.37
C TRP A 96 11.74 -14.98 -5.91
N LEU A 97 11.92 -15.91 -4.96
CA LEU A 97 11.88 -15.62 -3.53
C LEU A 97 12.96 -14.62 -3.10
N LYS A 98 14.16 -14.76 -3.66
CA LYS A 98 15.24 -13.81 -3.38
C LYS A 98 14.87 -12.40 -3.86
N GLU A 99 14.43 -12.27 -5.10
CA GLU A 99 14.05 -10.98 -5.68
C GLU A 99 12.88 -10.34 -4.92
N PHE A 100 11.85 -11.13 -4.59
CA PHE A 100 10.69 -10.70 -3.79
C PHE A 100 11.12 -10.21 -2.40
N SER A 101 11.87 -11.04 -1.66
CA SER A 101 12.27 -10.71 -0.29
C SER A 101 13.22 -9.52 -0.22
N ASP A 102 14.16 -9.40 -1.17
CA ASP A 102 15.10 -8.28 -1.23
C ASP A 102 14.34 -6.95 -1.47
N SER A 103 13.39 -6.94 -2.42
CA SER A 103 12.58 -5.76 -2.70
C SER A 103 11.67 -5.39 -1.53
N LEU A 104 11.00 -6.38 -0.94
CA LEU A 104 10.14 -6.17 0.24
C LEU A 104 10.93 -5.59 1.41
N ARG A 105 12.12 -6.15 1.67
CA ARG A 105 13.02 -5.69 2.72
C ARG A 105 13.49 -4.26 2.45
N GLN A 106 13.93 -3.95 1.24
CA GLN A 106 14.39 -2.61 0.87
C GLN A 106 13.30 -1.56 1.09
N LEU A 107 12.05 -1.88 0.70
CA LEU A 107 10.93 -0.98 0.90
C LEU A 107 10.59 -0.84 2.39
N SER A 108 10.63 -1.93 3.15
CA SER A 108 10.39 -1.90 4.60
C SER A 108 11.42 -1.07 5.35
N GLU A 109 12.69 -1.16 4.96
CA GLU A 109 13.77 -0.34 5.52
C GLU A 109 13.59 1.15 5.18
N ARG A 110 13.14 1.46 3.95
CA ARG A 110 12.89 2.84 3.52
C ARG A 110 11.79 3.53 4.33
N TYR A 111 10.72 2.81 4.66
CA TYR A 111 9.58 3.33 5.42
C TYR A 111 9.65 3.01 6.92
N GLU A 112 10.79 2.46 7.39
CA GLU A 112 11.04 2.11 8.80
C GLU A 112 9.96 1.19 9.38
N VAL A 113 9.42 0.26 8.57
CA VAL A 113 8.45 -0.74 9.02
C VAL A 113 9.08 -2.10 9.19
N SER A 114 8.64 -2.88 10.16
CA SER A 114 9.22 -4.18 10.50
C SER A 114 8.28 -5.33 10.16
N LEU A 115 8.81 -6.36 9.47
CA LEU A 115 8.12 -7.65 9.34
C LEU A 115 8.19 -8.37 10.69
N ILE A 116 7.03 -8.64 11.30
CA ILE A 116 6.95 -9.22 12.63
C ILE A 116 6.37 -10.64 12.67
N GLY A 117 5.81 -11.13 11.55
CA GLY A 117 5.19 -12.45 11.49
C GLY A 117 4.56 -12.72 10.14
N GLY A 118 3.82 -13.83 10.04
CA GLY A 118 3.09 -14.18 8.84
C GLY A 118 2.90 -15.66 8.66
N ASP A 119 2.56 -16.07 7.45
CA ASP A 119 2.33 -17.47 7.08
C ASP A 119 2.89 -17.74 5.68
N THR A 120 3.32 -18.98 5.44
CA THR A 120 3.79 -19.42 4.12
C THR A 120 3.15 -20.76 3.79
N THR A 121 2.35 -20.79 2.73
CA THR A 121 1.63 -22.00 2.34
C THR A 121 1.83 -22.31 0.85
N ARG A 122 1.39 -23.48 0.43
CA ARG A 122 1.39 -23.90 -0.98
C ARG A 122 0.01 -23.70 -1.60
N GLY A 123 -0.05 -22.96 -2.70
CA GLY A 123 -1.28 -22.70 -3.45
C GLY A 123 -1.04 -21.76 -4.63
N PRO A 124 -2.08 -21.24 -5.27
CA PRO A 124 -1.95 -20.17 -6.26
C PRO A 124 -1.21 -18.97 -5.67
N LEU A 125 -0.45 -18.24 -6.50
CA LEU A 125 0.32 -17.09 -6.02
C LEU A 125 -0.61 -16.01 -5.47
N ASN A 126 -0.44 -15.75 -4.19
CA ASN A 126 -1.25 -14.77 -3.45
C ASN A 126 -0.41 -14.16 -2.34
N ILE A 127 -0.47 -12.86 -2.18
CA ILE A 127 0.27 -12.11 -1.16
C ILE A 127 -0.74 -11.31 -0.34
N THR A 128 -0.79 -11.57 0.96
CA THR A 128 -1.60 -10.80 1.90
C THR A 128 -0.66 -10.12 2.90
N ILE A 129 -0.76 -8.81 3.00
CA ILE A 129 -0.06 -8.04 4.04
C ILE A 129 -1.10 -7.44 4.96
N THR A 130 -0.90 -7.64 6.26
CA THR A 130 -1.60 -6.86 7.29
C THR A 130 -0.61 -5.86 7.87
N MET A 131 -0.91 -4.58 7.69
CA MET A 131 -0.10 -3.47 8.18
C MET A 131 -0.68 -2.93 9.49
N ILE A 132 0.22 -2.60 10.42
CA ILE A 132 -0.11 -2.00 11.71
C ILE A 132 0.64 -0.68 11.82
N GLY A 133 -0.11 0.38 12.06
CA GLY A 133 0.40 1.72 12.34
C GLY A 133 -0.09 2.22 13.68
N ILE A 134 0.41 3.39 14.07
CA ILE A 134 -0.01 4.11 15.28
C ILE A 134 -0.37 5.55 14.94
N VAL A 135 -1.36 6.07 15.63
CA VAL A 135 -1.76 7.47 15.57
C VAL A 135 -2.09 7.97 16.97
N GLU A 136 -1.82 9.23 17.27
CA GLU A 136 -2.25 9.85 18.52
C GLU A 136 -3.77 9.72 18.65
N SER A 137 -4.24 9.46 19.87
CA SER A 137 -5.67 9.29 20.14
C SER A 137 -6.47 10.51 19.68
N SER A 138 -7.54 10.26 18.92
CA SER A 138 -8.41 11.27 18.31
C SER A 138 -7.76 12.15 17.23
N LYS A 139 -6.62 11.73 16.66
CA LYS A 139 -5.93 12.46 15.58
C LYS A 139 -5.94 11.71 14.24
N ALA A 140 -6.54 10.54 14.17
CA ALA A 140 -6.67 9.81 12.91
C ALA A 140 -7.48 10.63 11.89
N LEU A 141 -6.98 10.70 10.66
CA LEU A 141 -7.77 11.15 9.53
C LEU A 141 -8.80 10.06 9.17
N THR A 142 -9.96 10.48 8.74
CA THR A 142 -11.03 9.57 8.34
C THR A 142 -11.68 10.07 7.05
N ARG A 143 -12.51 9.25 6.44
CA ARG A 143 -13.33 9.64 5.29
C ARG A 143 -14.46 10.62 5.68
N SER A 144 -14.80 10.73 6.95
CA SER A 144 -15.81 11.65 7.47
C SER A 144 -15.16 12.94 7.99
N GLY A 145 -15.87 14.07 7.83
CA GLY A 145 -15.42 15.36 8.37
C GLY A 145 -15.34 16.48 7.34
N ALA A 146 -15.45 16.17 6.04
CA ALA A 146 -15.50 17.16 4.98
C ALA A 146 -16.74 18.07 5.14
N GLN A 147 -16.58 19.38 4.86
CA GLN A 147 -17.60 20.39 5.02
C GLN A 147 -17.83 21.14 3.70
N PRO A 148 -19.03 21.73 3.50
CA PRO A 148 -19.25 22.66 2.38
C PRO A 148 -18.25 23.81 2.42
N GLY A 149 -17.55 24.02 1.29
CA GLY A 149 -16.50 25.04 1.16
C GLY A 149 -15.08 24.49 1.25
N ASP A 150 -14.90 23.23 1.64
CA ASP A 150 -13.61 22.56 1.60
C ASP A 150 -13.11 22.39 0.16
N GLY A 151 -11.81 22.57 -0.05
CA GLY A 151 -11.17 22.26 -1.33
C GLY A 151 -10.84 20.77 -1.46
N VAL A 152 -11.03 20.22 -2.66
CA VAL A 152 -10.61 18.86 -2.98
C VAL A 152 -9.19 18.89 -3.55
N TYR A 153 -8.27 18.12 -2.94
CA TYR A 153 -6.87 18.05 -3.32
C TYR A 153 -6.46 16.61 -3.61
N VAL A 154 -5.54 16.44 -4.55
CA VAL A 154 -4.91 15.16 -4.89
C VAL A 154 -3.39 15.30 -4.83
N SER A 155 -2.70 14.32 -4.26
CA SER A 155 -1.23 14.31 -4.20
C SER A 155 -0.63 13.76 -5.50
N GLY A 156 -0.02 14.63 -6.31
CA GLY A 156 0.59 14.26 -7.60
C GLY A 156 -0.43 14.18 -8.74
N SER A 157 -0.15 13.36 -9.76
CA SER A 157 -1.02 13.12 -10.91
C SER A 157 -1.76 11.80 -10.78
N ILE A 158 -2.96 11.73 -11.38
CA ILE A 158 -3.82 10.55 -11.39
C ILE A 158 -4.06 10.06 -12.82
N GLY A 159 -4.53 8.82 -12.96
CA GLY A 159 -4.91 8.20 -14.24
C GLY A 159 -3.81 7.36 -14.89
N ASP A 160 -2.53 7.56 -14.58
CA ASP A 160 -1.41 6.85 -15.21
C ASP A 160 -1.51 5.32 -15.04
N ALA A 161 -1.74 4.84 -13.82
CA ALA A 161 -1.86 3.41 -13.52
C ALA A 161 -3.10 2.81 -14.22
N GLY A 162 -4.23 3.50 -14.19
CA GLY A 162 -5.46 3.08 -14.89
C GLY A 162 -5.26 3.01 -16.40
N PHE A 163 -4.57 3.98 -16.97
CA PHE A 163 -4.25 3.97 -18.40
C PHE A 163 -3.29 2.84 -18.81
N CYS A 164 -2.27 2.57 -17.96
CA CYS A 164 -1.40 1.42 -18.15
C CYS A 164 -2.17 0.10 -18.10
N PHE A 165 -3.07 -0.06 -17.13
CA PHE A 165 -3.94 -1.22 -17.01
C PHE A 165 -4.87 -1.37 -18.24
N TRP A 166 -5.45 -0.26 -18.71
CA TRP A 166 -6.26 -0.26 -19.93
C TRP A 166 -5.45 -0.72 -21.15
N LYS A 167 -4.22 -0.24 -21.31
CA LYS A 167 -3.31 -0.71 -22.39
C LYS A 167 -3.11 -2.22 -22.33
N LEU A 168 -2.75 -2.76 -21.15
CA LEU A 168 -2.54 -4.20 -20.97
C LEU A 168 -3.80 -5.03 -21.28
N SER A 169 -4.98 -4.51 -20.91
CA SER A 169 -6.27 -5.18 -21.13
C SER A 169 -6.75 -5.13 -22.59
N ASN A 170 -6.13 -4.28 -23.43
CA ASN A 170 -6.47 -4.11 -24.85
C ASN A 170 -5.28 -4.44 -25.78
N ASP A 171 -4.35 -5.28 -25.34
CA ASP A 171 -3.20 -5.76 -26.11
C ASP A 171 -2.24 -4.65 -26.60
N PHE A 172 -2.24 -3.48 -25.96
CA PHE A 172 -1.24 -2.45 -26.18
C PHE A 172 -0.02 -2.68 -25.28
N VAL A 173 1.15 -2.26 -25.76
CA VAL A 173 2.40 -2.36 -24.98
C VAL A 173 2.61 -1.07 -24.20
N PRO A 174 2.55 -1.10 -22.86
CA PRO A 174 2.88 0.04 -22.03
C PRO A 174 4.37 0.38 -22.09
N SER A 175 4.72 1.64 -21.87
CA SER A 175 6.10 2.05 -21.63
C SER A 175 6.57 1.60 -20.23
N ASN A 176 7.90 1.60 -20.01
CA ASN A 176 8.45 1.28 -18.69
C ASN A 176 7.96 2.24 -17.60
N GLN A 177 7.77 3.51 -17.92
CA GLN A 177 7.27 4.52 -17.00
C GLN A 177 5.81 4.24 -16.58
N GLU A 178 4.96 3.83 -17.52
CA GLU A 178 3.58 3.44 -17.23
C GLU A 178 3.52 2.18 -16.36
N LEU A 179 4.36 1.18 -16.66
CA LEU A 179 4.48 -0.02 -15.83
C LEU A 179 4.97 0.29 -14.41
N GLU A 180 5.93 1.20 -14.27
CA GLU A 180 6.41 1.64 -12.96
C GLU A 180 5.28 2.33 -12.16
N ARG A 181 4.47 3.18 -12.79
CA ARG A 181 3.31 3.82 -12.14
C ARG A 181 2.26 2.81 -11.67
N LEU A 182 2.03 1.74 -12.43
CA LEU A 182 1.07 0.68 -12.08
C LEU A 182 1.61 -0.26 -11.00
N ASN A 183 2.89 -0.63 -11.10
CA ASN A 183 3.46 -1.72 -10.29
C ASN A 183 4.22 -1.23 -9.06
N CYS A 184 4.74 0.01 -9.09
CA CYS A 184 5.54 0.59 -8.02
C CYS A 184 4.93 1.90 -7.52
N PRO A 185 3.69 1.87 -6.95
CA PRO A 185 3.08 3.07 -6.39
C PRO A 185 3.93 3.62 -5.23
N ILE A 186 3.91 4.95 -5.07
CA ILE A 186 4.66 5.65 -4.03
C ILE A 186 3.69 6.06 -2.93
N PRO A 187 3.67 5.37 -1.78
CA PRO A 187 2.80 5.74 -0.65
C PRO A 187 3.22 7.10 -0.06
N ARG A 188 2.23 7.90 0.32
CA ARG A 188 2.41 9.30 0.75
C ARG A 188 2.46 9.43 2.26
N ILE A 189 3.28 8.61 2.95
CA ILE A 189 3.33 8.53 4.42
C ILE A 189 3.64 9.90 5.04
N GLU A 190 4.68 10.59 4.57
CA GLU A 190 5.07 11.90 5.12
C GLU A 190 3.95 12.93 4.97
N LEU A 191 3.33 12.98 3.77
CA LEU A 191 2.19 13.86 3.53
C LEU A 191 1.01 13.52 4.44
N GLY A 192 0.68 12.25 4.60
CA GLY A 192 -0.39 11.80 5.50
C GLY A 192 -0.17 12.26 6.94
N LEU A 193 1.06 12.17 7.43
CA LEU A 193 1.43 12.64 8.76
C LEU A 193 1.26 14.16 8.92
N GLU A 194 1.57 14.95 7.89
CA GLU A 194 1.39 16.41 7.90
C GLU A 194 -0.08 16.82 7.82
N LEU A 195 -0.89 16.08 7.07
CA LEU A 195 -2.31 16.38 6.86
C LEU A 195 -3.16 16.20 8.12
N LYS A 196 -2.72 15.49 9.15
CA LYS A 196 -3.47 15.24 10.40
C LYS A 196 -4.07 16.51 11.05
N SER A 197 -3.43 17.65 10.88
CA SER A 197 -3.88 18.93 11.47
C SER A 197 -4.47 19.91 10.45
N LEU A 198 -4.50 19.53 9.18
CA LEU A 198 -4.87 20.41 8.07
C LEU A 198 -6.12 19.91 7.32
N ALA A 199 -6.22 18.61 7.07
CA ALA A 199 -7.30 18.03 6.31
C ALA A 199 -8.52 17.72 7.19
N SER A 200 -9.71 18.02 6.69
CA SER A 200 -10.99 17.67 7.32
C SER A 200 -11.39 16.23 7.08
N ALA A 201 -10.99 15.65 5.93
CA ALA A 201 -11.19 14.26 5.56
C ALA A 201 -10.06 13.79 4.64
N CYS A 202 -9.80 12.48 4.61
CA CYS A 202 -8.79 11.89 3.75
C CYS A 202 -9.18 10.48 3.33
N ILE A 203 -8.73 10.09 2.14
CA ILE A 203 -8.80 8.73 1.58
C ILE A 203 -7.61 8.57 0.63
N ASP A 204 -7.09 7.37 0.47
CA ASP A 204 -6.19 7.10 -0.64
C ASP A 204 -6.97 6.86 -1.95
N ILE A 205 -6.28 6.90 -3.08
CA ILE A 205 -6.89 6.63 -4.39
C ILE A 205 -6.44 5.26 -4.87
N SER A 206 -7.36 4.31 -4.85
CA SER A 206 -7.16 2.92 -5.27
C SER A 206 -8.02 2.54 -6.49
N ASP A 207 -9.29 2.91 -6.48
CA ASP A 207 -10.27 2.54 -7.50
C ASP A 207 -10.54 3.68 -8.50
N GLY A 208 -10.04 4.87 -8.19
CA GLY A 208 -10.14 6.07 -9.02
C GLY A 208 -10.82 7.25 -8.32
N LEU A 209 -10.51 8.45 -8.83
CA LEU A 209 -10.91 9.71 -8.17
C LEU A 209 -12.42 9.78 -7.86
N GLU A 210 -13.27 9.41 -8.80
CA GLU A 210 -14.72 9.52 -8.63
C GLU A 210 -15.23 8.57 -7.54
N GLN A 211 -14.81 7.30 -7.59
CA GLN A 211 -15.24 6.29 -6.63
C GLN A 211 -14.73 6.61 -5.24
N ASP A 212 -13.44 6.91 -5.07
CA ASP A 212 -12.84 7.15 -3.77
C ASP A 212 -13.35 8.46 -3.16
N LEU A 213 -13.49 9.53 -3.96
CA LEU A 213 -14.13 10.76 -3.49
C LEU A 213 -15.57 10.52 -3.02
N SER A 214 -16.33 9.66 -3.73
CA SER A 214 -17.72 9.34 -3.36
C SER A 214 -17.81 8.78 -1.94
N HIS A 215 -16.80 8.04 -1.47
CA HIS A 215 -16.72 7.52 -0.10
C HIS A 215 -16.60 8.65 0.93
N ILE A 216 -15.76 9.66 0.66
CA ILE A 216 -15.66 10.86 1.51
C ILE A 216 -16.98 11.60 1.55
N LEU A 217 -17.59 11.87 0.37
CA LEU A 217 -18.84 12.61 0.25
C LEU A 217 -19.96 11.93 1.01
N LYS A 218 -20.09 10.61 0.86
CA LYS A 218 -21.07 9.80 1.58
C LYS A 218 -20.85 9.81 3.09
N ALA A 219 -19.60 9.59 3.54
CA ALA A 219 -19.25 9.56 4.96
C ALA A 219 -19.42 10.92 5.64
N SER A 220 -19.26 12.00 4.89
CA SER A 220 -19.40 13.39 5.36
C SER A 220 -20.79 13.99 5.10
N SER A 221 -21.67 13.29 4.38
CA SER A 221 -23.00 13.78 3.98
C SER A 221 -22.97 15.11 3.21
N VAL A 222 -22.02 15.26 2.28
CA VAL A 222 -21.83 16.45 1.44
C VAL A 222 -21.77 16.07 -0.04
N GLY A 223 -21.84 17.06 -0.93
CA GLY A 223 -21.59 16.92 -2.36
C GLY A 223 -20.31 17.64 -2.77
N ALA A 224 -19.78 17.34 -3.96
CA ALA A 224 -18.67 18.06 -4.55
C ALA A 224 -18.92 18.41 -6.01
N VAL A 225 -18.27 19.45 -6.50
CA VAL A 225 -18.18 19.81 -7.93
C VAL A 225 -16.71 19.68 -8.33
N ILE A 226 -16.44 18.85 -9.32
CA ILE A 226 -15.10 18.66 -9.86
C ILE A 226 -15.04 19.30 -11.25
N GLU A 227 -14.14 20.25 -11.40
CA GLU A 227 -13.82 20.86 -12.69
C GLU A 227 -12.80 19.94 -13.39
N VAL A 228 -13.22 19.23 -14.44
CA VAL A 228 -12.45 18.20 -15.13
C VAL A 228 -11.10 18.74 -15.63
N GLU A 229 -11.07 19.98 -16.08
CA GLU A 229 -9.87 20.66 -16.58
C GLU A 229 -8.82 20.93 -15.49
N LYS A 230 -9.21 20.85 -14.22
CA LYS A 230 -8.31 21.04 -13.07
C LYS A 230 -7.80 19.72 -12.49
N ILE A 231 -8.25 18.57 -13.01
CA ILE A 231 -7.76 17.28 -12.55
C ILE A 231 -6.26 17.15 -12.92
N PRO A 232 -5.38 16.91 -11.94
CA PRO A 232 -3.96 16.79 -12.22
C PRO A 232 -3.65 15.46 -12.91
N ILE A 233 -3.28 15.51 -14.17
CA ILE A 233 -2.82 14.39 -14.98
C ILE A 233 -1.36 14.58 -15.36
N SER A 234 -0.63 13.48 -15.63
CA SER A 234 0.75 13.56 -16.07
C SER A 234 0.88 14.09 -17.50
N GLU A 235 2.04 14.64 -17.85
CA GLU A 235 2.34 15.03 -19.23
C GLU A 235 2.25 13.82 -20.18
N ALA A 236 2.68 12.64 -19.73
CA ALA A 236 2.61 11.40 -20.49
C ALA A 236 1.15 11.03 -20.82
N LEU A 237 0.23 11.16 -19.87
CA LEU A 237 -1.18 10.88 -20.09
C LEU A 237 -1.86 11.97 -20.92
N HIS A 238 -1.46 13.22 -20.73
CA HIS A 238 -2.05 14.37 -21.46
C HIS A 238 -1.94 14.26 -22.99
N VAL A 239 -0.88 13.62 -23.48
CA VAL A 239 -0.68 13.39 -24.94
C VAL A 239 -1.72 12.43 -25.51
N HIS A 240 -2.31 11.56 -24.70
CA HIS A 240 -3.27 10.54 -25.14
C HIS A 240 -4.74 10.95 -24.99
N ILE A 241 -5.02 12.05 -24.28
CA ILE A 241 -6.38 12.55 -24.05
C ILE A 241 -6.81 13.60 -25.11
N LYS A 242 -5.89 14.02 -25.96
CA LYS A 242 -6.16 14.87 -27.13
C LYS A 242 -6.65 14.01 -28.28
#